data_c4b79f89ccfb39363fe1ba6fd26667bb
#
_entry.id   c4b79f89ccfb39363fe1ba6fd26667bb
#
_cell.length_a   1.000
_cell.length_b   1.000
_cell.length_c   1.000
_cell.angle_alpha   90.00
_cell.angle_beta   90.00
_cell.angle_gamma   90.00
#
_symmetry.space_group_name_H-M   'P 1'
#
loop_
_entity.id
_entity.type
_entity.pdbx_description
1 polymer ?
#
loop_
_entity_poly.entity_id
_entity_poly.type
_entity_poly.pdbx_seq_one_letter_code
_entity_poly.pdbx_strand_id
1 'polypeptide(L)'
;MNDVNNKLIYWLDDYYEQFSSRWDKQKYIWKAVQTFQDNWDLTDPDLPKMIERSTADADYLMNHTRYYPRDMIIGLAKEKPDAIRSMFEELFDEKQNLSSRAIAFSEAADEMRVGCKGKYYSTNHQTMNAVSTYLWLMYPARYYFYKHSVAERVSSYTEISYANLREPEVNKMISEFSMLDQISEELRKEDRFRQLLDERLDNSLYNDDAMHCMAMDFAFYIRPCYEKSRI
;
A
#
# COMPACT_ATOMS: atom_id res chain seq x y z
N MET A 1 -1.78 5.93 32.10
CA MET A 1 -0.51 6.47 31.54
C MET A 1 -0.13 5.48 30.47
N ASN A 2 -0.24 5.86 29.20
CA ASN A 2 0.22 4.98 28.10
C ASN A 2 1.74 4.92 28.20
N ASP A 3 2.28 3.71 28.40
CA ASP A 3 3.71 3.49 28.21
C ASP A 3 4.06 3.92 26.79
N VAL A 4 4.77 5.02 26.68
CA VAL A 4 5.25 5.49 25.38
C VAL A 4 6.20 4.43 24.86
N ASN A 5 5.90 3.89 23.67
CA ASN A 5 6.78 2.91 23.04
C ASN A 5 8.13 3.57 22.67
N ASN A 6 9.08 3.52 23.59
CA ASN A 6 10.38 4.14 23.44
C ASN A 6 11.14 3.68 22.18
N LYS A 7 10.89 2.46 21.70
CA LYS A 7 11.51 1.96 20.47
C LYS A 7 10.91 2.61 19.23
N LEU A 8 9.58 2.79 19.19
CA LEU A 8 8.93 3.50 18.10
C LEU A 8 9.46 4.95 18.02
N ILE A 9 9.50 5.65 19.15
CA ILE A 9 9.99 7.05 19.20
C ILE A 9 11.43 7.15 18.71
N TYR A 10 12.31 6.25 19.17
CA TYR A 10 13.71 6.20 18.69
C TYR A 10 13.78 6.08 17.16
N TRP A 11 12.98 5.19 16.55
CA TRP A 11 12.97 5.01 15.10
C TRP A 11 12.33 6.18 14.35
N LEU A 12 11.35 6.86 14.94
CA LEU A 12 10.76 8.07 14.38
C LEU A 12 11.74 9.23 14.37
N ASP A 13 12.55 9.40 15.43
CA ASP A 13 13.61 10.40 15.49
C ASP A 13 14.67 10.15 14.41
N ASP A 14 15.15 8.91 14.29
CA ASP A 14 16.12 8.52 13.26
C ASP A 14 15.55 8.72 11.84
N TYR A 15 14.29 8.37 11.63
CA TYR A 15 13.60 8.61 10.37
C TYR A 15 13.49 10.10 10.04
N TYR A 16 13.16 10.95 11.01
CA TYR A 16 13.09 12.40 10.83
C TYR A 16 14.40 12.96 10.28
N GLU A 17 15.53 12.59 10.87
CA GLU A 17 16.86 13.02 10.44
C GLU A 17 17.21 12.55 9.01
N GLN A 18 16.71 11.40 8.60
CA GLN A 18 17.01 10.80 7.30
C GLN A 18 16.01 11.15 6.20
N PHE A 19 14.84 11.66 6.53
CA PHE A 19 13.73 11.87 5.59
C PHE A 19 14.13 12.68 4.36
N SER A 20 14.77 13.85 4.58
CA SER A 20 15.15 14.76 3.51
C SER A 20 16.09 14.13 2.48
N SER A 21 17.04 13.30 2.93
CA SER A 21 18.00 12.61 2.06
C SER A 21 17.36 11.50 1.22
N ARG A 22 16.19 11.04 1.61
CA ARG A 22 15.44 9.94 0.99
C ARG A 22 14.34 10.43 0.07
N TRP A 23 13.89 11.68 0.23
CA TRP A 23 12.69 12.21 -0.41
C TRP A 23 12.60 11.92 -1.91
N ASP A 24 13.64 12.24 -2.68
CA ASP A 24 13.61 12.04 -4.14
C ASP A 24 13.42 10.59 -4.57
N LYS A 25 13.78 9.64 -3.72
CA LYS A 25 13.60 8.21 -3.97
C LYS A 25 12.25 7.69 -3.50
N GLN A 26 11.59 8.38 -2.57
CA GLN A 26 10.39 7.90 -1.89
C GLN A 26 9.12 8.67 -2.24
N LYS A 27 9.24 9.89 -2.77
CA LYS A 27 8.09 10.73 -3.17
C LYS A 27 7.12 10.05 -4.15
N TYR A 28 7.57 8.95 -4.80
CA TYR A 28 6.68 8.14 -5.65
C TYR A 28 5.47 7.59 -4.89
N ILE A 29 5.55 7.41 -3.57
CA ILE A 29 4.43 6.96 -2.72
C ILE A 29 3.28 7.98 -2.82
N TRP A 30 3.56 9.25 -2.58
CA TRP A 30 2.57 10.33 -2.71
C TRP A 30 2.13 10.56 -4.14
N LYS A 31 3.07 10.41 -5.09
CA LYS A 31 2.78 10.54 -6.51
C LYS A 31 1.85 9.44 -7.01
N ALA A 32 2.05 8.21 -6.60
CA ALA A 32 1.20 7.08 -6.99
C ALA A 32 -0.26 7.30 -6.58
N VAL A 33 -0.49 7.81 -5.37
CA VAL A 33 -1.83 8.17 -4.90
C VAL A 33 -2.42 9.29 -5.75
N GLN A 34 -1.68 10.39 -5.98
CA GLN A 34 -2.18 11.53 -6.77
C GLN A 34 -2.51 11.07 -8.20
N THR A 35 -1.62 10.32 -8.85
CA THR A 35 -1.86 9.80 -10.21
C THR A 35 -3.11 8.92 -10.26
N PHE A 36 -3.34 8.09 -9.24
CA PHE A 36 -4.55 7.26 -9.19
C PHE A 36 -5.80 8.12 -9.03
N GLN A 37 -5.82 9.05 -8.08
CA GLN A 37 -6.96 9.94 -7.81
C GLN A 37 -7.33 10.79 -9.03
N ASP A 38 -6.33 11.26 -9.78
CA ASP A 38 -6.54 12.09 -10.98
C ASP A 38 -7.08 11.32 -12.18
N ASN A 39 -6.89 10.00 -12.24
CA ASN A 39 -7.15 9.21 -13.44
C ASN A 39 -8.18 8.10 -13.27
N TRP A 40 -8.53 7.70 -12.03
CA TRP A 40 -9.42 6.58 -11.79
C TRP A 40 -10.88 6.95 -12.06
N ASP A 41 -11.48 6.31 -13.05
CA ASP A 41 -12.89 6.48 -13.41
C ASP A 41 -13.45 5.17 -13.96
N LEU A 42 -14.24 4.46 -13.14
CA LEU A 42 -14.87 3.20 -13.57
C LEU A 42 -15.90 3.38 -14.70
N THR A 43 -16.32 4.62 -15.01
CA THR A 43 -17.23 4.90 -16.14
C THR A 43 -16.50 5.06 -17.47
N ASP A 44 -15.15 5.12 -17.46
CA ASP A 44 -14.34 5.23 -18.68
C ASP A 44 -14.63 4.05 -19.63
N PRO A 45 -14.95 4.31 -20.91
CA PRO A 45 -15.22 3.26 -21.88
C PRO A 45 -14.00 2.37 -22.19
N ASP A 46 -12.76 2.88 -22.02
CA ASP A 46 -11.53 2.11 -22.19
C ASP A 46 -10.92 1.73 -20.82
N LEU A 47 -11.61 0.82 -20.14
CA LEU A 47 -11.21 0.36 -18.80
C LEU A 47 -9.75 -0.08 -18.71
N PRO A 48 -9.18 -0.87 -19.67
CA PRO A 48 -7.77 -1.26 -19.60
C PRO A 48 -6.82 -0.09 -19.59
N LYS A 49 -7.04 0.90 -20.45
CA LYS A 49 -6.20 2.12 -20.47
C LYS A 49 -6.41 2.99 -19.25
N MET A 50 -7.64 3.07 -18.74
CA MET A 50 -7.93 3.76 -17.49
C MET A 50 -7.10 3.14 -16.34
N ILE A 51 -7.14 1.81 -16.15
CA ILE A 51 -6.33 1.13 -15.14
C ILE A 51 -4.83 1.37 -15.38
N GLU A 52 -4.38 1.28 -16.64
CA GLU A 52 -2.97 1.48 -17.00
C GLU A 52 -2.45 2.86 -16.59
N ARG A 53 -3.18 3.95 -16.93
CA ARG A 53 -2.75 5.31 -16.58
C ARG A 53 -2.92 5.61 -15.09
N SER A 54 -3.97 5.11 -14.44
CA SER A 54 -4.21 5.35 -13.01
C SER A 54 -3.17 4.67 -12.12
N THR A 55 -2.61 3.55 -12.55
CA THR A 55 -1.61 2.79 -11.79
C THR A 55 -0.18 3.00 -12.28
N ALA A 56 0.08 3.99 -13.15
CA ALA A 56 1.38 4.18 -13.78
C ALA A 56 2.51 4.42 -12.75
N ASP A 57 2.29 5.29 -11.78
CA ASP A 57 3.27 5.61 -10.75
C ASP A 57 3.29 4.57 -9.59
N ALA A 58 2.33 3.62 -9.57
CA ALA A 58 2.33 2.48 -8.66
C ALA A 58 2.98 1.22 -9.24
N ASP A 59 3.48 1.26 -10.47
CA ASP A 59 4.06 0.09 -11.16
C ASP A 59 5.19 -0.56 -10.35
N TYR A 60 6.03 0.23 -9.71
CA TYR A 60 7.11 -0.28 -8.85
C TYR A 60 6.60 -1.08 -7.63
N LEU A 61 5.40 -0.79 -7.14
CA LEU A 61 4.77 -1.53 -6.04
C LEU A 61 4.05 -2.79 -6.55
N MET A 62 3.58 -2.78 -7.80
CA MET A 62 2.67 -3.76 -8.37
C MET A 62 3.30 -4.71 -9.39
N ASN A 63 4.50 -4.42 -9.89
CA ASN A 63 5.17 -5.30 -10.84
C ASN A 63 6.61 -5.57 -10.42
N HIS A 64 6.92 -6.83 -10.15
CA HIS A 64 8.28 -7.28 -9.86
C HIS A 64 8.60 -8.56 -10.62
N THR A 65 9.82 -9.07 -10.48
CA THR A 65 10.19 -10.39 -10.99
C THR A 65 9.25 -11.46 -10.45
N ARG A 66 8.47 -12.09 -11.34
CA ARG A 66 7.49 -13.16 -11.06
C ARG A 66 6.22 -12.72 -10.30
N TYR A 67 5.95 -11.42 -10.16
CA TYR A 67 4.73 -10.90 -9.55
C TYR A 67 4.18 -9.77 -10.41
N TYR A 68 3.00 -9.94 -11.02
CA TYR A 68 2.48 -9.08 -12.07
C TYR A 68 1.00 -8.71 -11.85
N PRO A 69 0.59 -8.17 -10.69
CA PRO A 69 -0.81 -7.85 -10.46
C PRO A 69 -1.35 -6.78 -11.41
N ARG A 70 -0.57 -5.76 -11.72
CA ARG A 70 -0.96 -4.69 -12.66
C ARG A 70 -1.17 -5.24 -14.06
N ASP A 71 -0.23 -6.00 -14.60
CA ASP A 71 -0.35 -6.56 -15.94
C ASP A 71 -1.50 -7.59 -16.03
N MET A 72 -1.70 -8.38 -14.97
CA MET A 72 -2.80 -9.34 -14.88
C MET A 72 -4.15 -8.63 -14.93
N ILE A 73 -4.39 -7.60 -14.10
CA ILE A 73 -5.69 -6.93 -14.05
C ILE A 73 -5.99 -6.15 -15.35
N ILE A 74 -4.99 -5.51 -15.95
CA ILE A 74 -5.12 -4.85 -17.25
C ILE A 74 -5.47 -5.88 -18.34
N GLY A 75 -4.83 -7.05 -18.31
CA GLY A 75 -5.14 -8.13 -19.25
C GLY A 75 -6.55 -8.69 -19.08
N LEU A 76 -6.99 -8.94 -17.85
CA LEU A 76 -8.34 -9.37 -17.54
C LEU A 76 -9.39 -8.31 -17.96
N ALA A 77 -9.09 -7.03 -17.77
CA ALA A 77 -9.97 -5.94 -18.19
C ALA A 77 -10.15 -5.85 -19.71
N LYS A 78 -9.16 -6.29 -20.50
CA LYS A 78 -9.30 -6.41 -21.98
C LYS A 78 -10.28 -7.52 -22.39
N GLU A 79 -10.28 -8.61 -21.65
CA GLU A 79 -11.09 -9.80 -21.94
C GLU A 79 -12.51 -9.70 -21.35
N LYS A 80 -12.64 -9.13 -20.14
CA LYS A 80 -13.86 -9.13 -19.33
C LYS A 80 -14.08 -7.78 -18.63
N PRO A 81 -14.24 -6.67 -19.37
CA PRO A 81 -14.27 -5.33 -18.77
C PRO A 81 -15.39 -5.15 -17.73
N ASP A 82 -16.61 -5.65 -18.01
CA ASP A 82 -17.73 -5.48 -17.09
C ASP A 82 -17.54 -6.24 -15.77
N ALA A 83 -16.97 -7.45 -15.84
CA ALA A 83 -16.65 -8.23 -14.64
C ALA A 83 -15.61 -7.53 -13.79
N ILE A 84 -14.58 -6.93 -14.40
CA ILE A 84 -13.56 -6.17 -13.68
C ILE A 84 -14.13 -4.88 -13.08
N ARG A 85 -15.06 -4.20 -13.76
CA ARG A 85 -15.80 -3.06 -13.18
C ARG A 85 -16.51 -3.47 -11.89
N SER A 86 -17.34 -4.51 -11.98
CA SER A 86 -18.09 -4.99 -10.82
C SER A 86 -17.19 -5.43 -9.67
N MET A 87 -16.04 -6.05 -9.95
CA MET A 87 -15.05 -6.40 -8.92
C MET A 87 -14.51 -5.17 -8.19
N PHE A 88 -14.18 -4.10 -8.90
CA PHE A 88 -13.69 -2.87 -8.28
C PHE A 88 -14.80 -2.11 -7.55
N GLU A 89 -16.02 -2.08 -8.10
CA GLU A 89 -17.18 -1.51 -7.40
C GLU A 89 -17.43 -2.22 -6.07
N GLU A 90 -17.37 -3.54 -6.02
CA GLU A 90 -17.50 -4.31 -4.80
C GLU A 90 -16.32 -4.08 -3.84
N LEU A 91 -15.08 -4.09 -4.34
CA LEU A 91 -13.89 -3.84 -3.52
C LEU A 91 -13.96 -2.47 -2.82
N PHE A 92 -14.47 -1.46 -3.52
CA PHE A 92 -14.55 -0.09 -3.03
C PHE A 92 -15.86 0.24 -2.29
N ASP A 93 -16.78 -0.71 -2.15
CA ASP A 93 -17.99 -0.50 -1.35
C ASP A 93 -17.69 -0.55 0.15
N GLU A 94 -17.41 0.62 0.71
CA GLU A 94 -17.09 0.80 2.13
C GLU A 94 -18.21 0.40 3.11
N LYS A 95 -19.42 0.07 2.62
CA LYS A 95 -20.52 -0.43 3.46
C LYS A 95 -20.36 -1.92 3.78
N GLN A 96 -19.55 -2.63 3.01
CA GLN A 96 -19.29 -4.04 3.21
C GLN A 96 -18.07 -4.29 4.09
N ASN A 97 -18.00 -5.47 4.68
CA ASN A 97 -16.87 -5.90 5.50
C ASN A 97 -15.58 -5.98 4.64
N LEU A 98 -14.50 -5.38 5.14
CA LEU A 98 -13.22 -5.32 4.43
C LEU A 98 -12.67 -6.71 4.07
N SER A 99 -12.71 -7.67 5.02
CA SER A 99 -12.19 -9.02 4.77
C SER A 99 -12.97 -9.70 3.65
N SER A 100 -14.31 -9.60 3.67
CA SER A 100 -15.17 -10.24 2.69
C SER A 100 -14.91 -9.72 1.27
N ARG A 101 -14.88 -8.39 1.08
CA ARG A 101 -14.66 -7.80 -0.24
C ARG A 101 -13.24 -7.98 -0.75
N ALA A 102 -12.24 -8.01 0.15
CA ALA A 102 -10.86 -8.29 -0.24
C ALA A 102 -10.67 -9.74 -0.70
N ILE A 103 -11.27 -10.69 0.00
CA ILE A 103 -11.25 -12.11 -0.37
C ILE A 103 -12.00 -12.30 -1.69
N ALA A 104 -13.24 -11.77 -1.82
CA ALA A 104 -14.05 -11.88 -3.01
C ALA A 104 -13.32 -11.34 -4.25
N PHE A 105 -12.64 -10.20 -4.15
CA PHE A 105 -11.83 -9.65 -5.25
C PHE A 105 -10.72 -10.62 -5.68
N SER A 106 -9.97 -11.17 -4.74
CA SER A 106 -8.88 -12.09 -5.02
C SER A 106 -9.39 -13.40 -5.66
N GLU A 107 -10.47 -13.97 -5.15
CA GLU A 107 -11.09 -15.20 -5.65
C GLU A 107 -11.67 -15.00 -7.05
N ALA A 108 -12.41 -13.92 -7.29
CA ALA A 108 -12.95 -13.61 -8.60
C ALA A 108 -11.85 -13.43 -9.67
N ALA A 109 -10.72 -12.80 -9.30
CA ALA A 109 -9.58 -12.70 -10.21
C ALA A 109 -8.94 -14.07 -10.48
N ASP A 110 -8.86 -14.95 -9.47
CA ASP A 110 -8.35 -16.32 -9.62
C ASP A 110 -9.23 -17.16 -10.55
N GLU A 111 -10.53 -17.07 -10.42
CA GLU A 111 -11.48 -17.72 -11.31
C GLU A 111 -11.39 -17.20 -12.75
N MET A 112 -11.28 -15.87 -12.91
CA MET A 112 -11.22 -15.27 -14.25
C MET A 112 -9.95 -15.61 -15.02
N ARG A 113 -8.82 -15.80 -14.35
CA ARG A 113 -7.56 -16.17 -15.01
C ARG A 113 -7.54 -17.60 -15.54
N VAL A 114 -8.40 -18.48 -15.00
CA VAL A 114 -8.49 -19.87 -15.46
C VAL A 114 -8.92 -19.88 -16.93
N GLY A 115 -8.09 -20.50 -17.78
CA GLY A 115 -8.28 -20.50 -19.23
C GLY A 115 -7.58 -19.37 -19.98
N CYS A 116 -7.10 -18.31 -19.32
CA CYS A 116 -6.26 -17.31 -19.94
C CYS A 116 -4.84 -17.85 -20.18
N LYS A 117 -4.19 -17.37 -21.28
CA LYS A 117 -2.85 -17.82 -21.66
C LYS A 117 -1.82 -16.72 -21.43
N GLY A 118 -0.62 -17.10 -20.96
CA GLY A 118 0.51 -16.21 -20.80
C GLY A 118 1.04 -16.16 -19.36
N LYS A 119 2.20 -15.56 -19.20
CA LYS A 119 2.95 -15.53 -17.91
C LYS A 119 2.19 -14.83 -16.77
N TYR A 120 1.32 -13.88 -17.11
CA TYR A 120 0.56 -13.09 -16.13
C TYR A 120 -0.59 -13.87 -15.49
N TYR A 121 -0.95 -15.04 -16.04
CA TYR A 121 -2.07 -15.87 -15.58
C TYR A 121 -1.62 -17.21 -15.00
N SER A 122 -0.31 -17.44 -14.89
CA SER A 122 0.25 -18.70 -14.37
C SER A 122 -0.11 -18.95 -12.90
N THR A 123 -0.36 -17.89 -12.16
CA THR A 123 -0.81 -17.91 -10.77
C THR A 123 -1.69 -16.69 -10.50
N ASN A 124 -2.42 -16.69 -9.39
CA ASN A 124 -3.14 -15.49 -8.96
C ASN A 124 -2.15 -14.43 -8.46
N HIS A 125 -2.07 -13.32 -9.16
CA HIS A 125 -1.30 -12.14 -8.74
C HIS A 125 -2.14 -11.12 -7.97
N GLN A 126 -3.48 -11.27 -7.91
CA GLN A 126 -4.38 -10.41 -7.14
C GLN A 126 -4.45 -10.87 -5.67
N THR A 127 -3.30 -10.93 -5.03
CA THR A 127 -3.16 -11.28 -3.61
C THR A 127 -3.53 -10.11 -2.70
N MET A 128 -3.54 -10.31 -1.38
CA MET A 128 -3.81 -9.22 -0.42
C MET A 128 -2.87 -8.02 -0.58
N ASN A 129 -1.66 -8.23 -1.08
CA ASN A 129 -0.74 -7.14 -1.44
C ASN A 129 -1.31 -6.26 -2.58
N ALA A 130 -1.80 -6.86 -3.66
CA ALA A 130 -2.43 -6.11 -4.76
C ALA A 130 -3.75 -5.45 -4.32
N VAL A 131 -4.60 -6.20 -3.62
CA VAL A 131 -5.89 -5.72 -3.11
C VAL A 131 -5.70 -4.50 -2.20
N SER A 132 -4.77 -4.57 -1.26
CA SER A 132 -4.46 -3.45 -0.37
C SER A 132 -3.88 -2.25 -1.11
N THR A 133 -3.13 -2.49 -2.19
CA THR A 133 -2.62 -1.40 -3.04
C THR A 133 -3.77 -0.62 -3.67
N TYR A 134 -4.78 -1.30 -4.25
CA TYR A 134 -5.95 -0.62 -4.80
C TYR A 134 -6.75 0.12 -3.73
N LEU A 135 -6.95 -0.48 -2.56
CA LEU A 135 -7.65 0.16 -1.44
C LEU A 135 -6.92 1.42 -0.96
N TRP A 136 -5.61 1.36 -0.81
CA TRP A 136 -4.79 2.50 -0.44
C TRP A 136 -4.83 3.60 -1.50
N LEU A 137 -4.69 3.27 -2.78
CA LEU A 137 -4.74 4.25 -3.86
C LEU A 137 -6.10 4.95 -3.93
N MET A 138 -7.19 4.24 -3.66
CA MET A 138 -8.56 4.78 -3.67
C MET A 138 -8.89 5.56 -2.39
N TYR A 139 -8.49 5.06 -1.23
CA TYR A 139 -8.79 5.63 0.09
C TYR A 139 -7.51 5.79 0.93
N PRO A 140 -6.59 6.67 0.52
CA PRO A 140 -5.26 6.79 1.13
C PRO A 140 -5.28 7.25 2.58
N ALA A 141 -6.33 7.95 3.02
CA ALA A 141 -6.53 8.34 4.41
C ALA A 141 -7.19 7.25 5.28
N ARG A 142 -7.40 6.04 4.72
CA ARG A 142 -8.10 4.95 5.41
C ARG A 142 -7.37 3.61 5.35
N TYR A 143 -6.61 3.37 4.30
CA TYR A 143 -5.89 2.11 4.06
C TYR A 143 -4.42 2.34 3.81
N TYR A 144 -3.69 1.22 3.81
CA TYR A 144 -2.26 1.16 3.57
C TYR A 144 -1.94 0.08 2.55
N PHE A 145 -0.79 0.18 1.95
CA PHE A 145 -0.22 -0.89 1.15
C PHE A 145 0.35 -2.00 2.06
N TYR A 146 -0.17 -3.21 1.92
CA TYR A 146 0.23 -4.36 2.73
C TYR A 146 1.48 -5.05 2.17
N LYS A 147 2.45 -5.32 3.06
CA LYS A 147 3.61 -6.14 2.75
C LYS A 147 4.11 -6.89 3.99
N HIS A 148 3.72 -8.15 4.09
CA HIS A 148 4.03 -9.02 5.24
C HIS A 148 5.46 -8.89 5.77
N SER A 149 6.49 -8.99 4.90
CA SER A 149 7.89 -8.89 5.31
C SER A 149 8.31 -7.51 5.85
N VAL A 150 7.56 -6.46 5.50
CA VAL A 150 7.73 -5.12 6.07
C VAL A 150 7.10 -5.07 7.44
N ALA A 151 5.87 -5.57 7.58
CA ALA A 151 5.15 -5.62 8.85
C ALA A 151 5.90 -6.43 9.92
N GLU A 152 6.40 -7.62 9.58
CA GLU A 152 7.23 -8.43 10.51
C GLU A 152 8.45 -7.65 10.99
N ARG A 153 9.12 -6.97 10.07
CA ARG A 153 10.30 -6.16 10.42
C ARG A 153 9.95 -4.98 11.31
N VAL A 154 8.92 -4.21 10.95
CA VAL A 154 8.44 -3.09 11.78
C VAL A 154 8.11 -3.58 13.19
N SER A 155 7.30 -4.64 13.31
CA SER A 155 6.95 -5.23 14.60
C SER A 155 8.19 -5.63 15.42
N SER A 156 9.17 -6.25 14.78
CA SER A 156 10.42 -6.68 15.43
C SER A 156 11.24 -5.51 16.00
N TYR A 157 11.27 -4.38 15.31
CA TYR A 157 12.08 -3.22 15.73
C TYR A 157 11.34 -2.22 16.63
N THR A 158 10.02 -2.12 16.48
CA THR A 158 9.21 -1.17 17.26
C THR A 158 8.45 -1.81 18.41
N GLU A 159 8.41 -3.14 18.49
CA GLU A 159 7.58 -3.92 19.45
C GLU A 159 6.06 -3.66 19.33
N ILE A 160 5.61 -3.04 18.26
CA ILE A 160 4.18 -2.97 17.95
C ILE A 160 3.69 -4.36 17.52
N SER A 161 2.57 -4.80 18.06
CA SER A 161 2.00 -6.12 17.77
C SER A 161 1.65 -6.28 16.29
N TYR A 162 1.99 -7.44 15.74
CA TYR A 162 1.60 -7.89 14.40
C TYR A 162 1.07 -9.32 14.44
N ALA A 163 0.24 -9.67 13.46
CA ALA A 163 -0.41 -10.99 13.39
C ALA A 163 0.59 -12.16 13.39
N ASN A 164 0.13 -13.29 13.90
CA ASN A 164 0.91 -14.53 13.87
C ASN A 164 1.08 -15.02 12.42
N LEU A 165 2.21 -15.67 12.13
CA LEU A 165 2.52 -16.26 10.81
C LEU A 165 1.46 -17.24 10.29
N ARG A 166 0.70 -17.88 11.18
CA ARG A 166 -0.34 -18.87 10.84
C ARG A 166 -1.70 -18.23 10.50
N GLU A 167 -1.85 -16.93 10.72
CA GLU A 167 -3.09 -16.23 10.37
C GLU A 167 -3.31 -16.19 8.85
N PRO A 168 -4.58 -16.18 8.40
CA PRO A 168 -4.92 -15.90 7.01
C PRO A 168 -4.32 -14.58 6.52
N GLU A 169 -3.97 -14.49 5.24
CA GLU A 169 -3.34 -13.28 4.69
C GLU A 169 -4.18 -12.00 4.87
N VAL A 170 -5.51 -12.12 4.80
CA VAL A 170 -6.40 -10.99 5.05
C VAL A 170 -6.31 -10.49 6.49
N ASN A 171 -6.14 -11.38 7.48
CA ASN A 171 -5.97 -11.00 8.88
C ASN A 171 -4.61 -10.33 9.11
N LYS A 172 -3.57 -10.82 8.44
CA LYS A 172 -2.24 -10.20 8.45
C LYS A 172 -2.28 -8.79 7.86
N MET A 173 -2.98 -8.60 6.73
CA MET A 173 -3.20 -7.29 6.12
C MET A 173 -3.90 -6.32 7.09
N ILE A 174 -4.97 -6.74 7.74
CA ILE A 174 -5.70 -5.92 8.72
C ILE A 174 -4.82 -5.61 9.94
N SER A 175 -4.02 -6.56 10.38
CA SER A 175 -3.08 -6.36 11.49
C SER A 175 -1.97 -5.35 11.13
N GLU A 176 -1.48 -5.36 9.88
CA GLU A 176 -0.53 -4.33 9.41
C GLU A 176 -1.19 -2.96 9.37
N PHE A 177 -2.44 -2.85 8.92
CA PHE A 177 -3.18 -1.59 8.95
C PHE A 177 -3.28 -1.03 10.37
N SER A 178 -3.65 -1.86 11.35
CA SER A 178 -3.72 -1.44 12.75
C SER A 178 -2.37 -1.02 13.34
N MET A 179 -1.28 -1.65 12.88
CA MET A 179 0.08 -1.26 13.26
C MET A 179 0.46 0.10 12.65
N LEU A 180 0.14 0.31 11.37
CA LEU A 180 0.42 1.56 10.66
C LEU A 180 -0.45 2.71 11.15
N ASP A 181 -1.69 2.44 11.63
CA ASP A 181 -2.53 3.43 12.31
C ASP A 181 -1.84 3.97 13.57
N GLN A 182 -1.26 3.09 14.40
CA GLN A 182 -0.50 3.52 15.58
C GLN A 182 0.70 4.39 15.20
N ILE A 183 1.41 4.04 14.13
CA ILE A 183 2.55 4.84 13.64
C ILE A 183 2.06 6.20 13.10
N SER A 184 0.99 6.24 12.31
CA SER A 184 0.46 7.49 11.79
C SER A 184 -0.09 8.40 12.89
N GLU A 185 -0.64 7.83 13.97
CA GLU A 185 -1.05 8.59 15.15
C GLU A 185 0.14 9.24 15.86
N GLU A 186 1.28 8.54 16.01
CA GLU A 186 2.47 9.13 16.59
C GLU A 186 3.07 10.22 15.68
N LEU A 187 3.13 9.99 14.36
CA LEU A 187 3.59 11.00 13.40
C LEU A 187 2.76 12.29 13.48
N ARG A 188 1.44 12.18 13.64
CA ARG A 188 0.53 13.35 13.74
C ARG A 188 0.66 14.13 15.05
N LYS A 189 1.19 13.55 16.11
CA LYS A 189 1.38 14.24 17.40
C LYS A 189 2.52 15.26 17.35
N GLU A 190 3.41 15.15 16.38
CA GLU A 190 4.60 15.97 16.30
C GLU A 190 4.59 16.85 15.05
N ASP A 191 4.39 18.15 15.22
CA ASP A 191 4.32 19.16 14.15
C ASP A 191 5.50 19.12 13.17
N ARG A 192 6.67 18.65 13.63
CA ARG A 192 7.88 18.55 12.78
C ARG A 192 7.68 17.66 11.56
N PHE A 193 6.90 16.57 11.66
CA PHE A 193 6.64 15.69 10.51
C PHE A 193 5.71 16.37 9.51
N ARG A 194 4.71 17.12 9.98
CA ARG A 194 3.86 17.92 9.09
C ARG A 194 4.68 18.98 8.35
N GLN A 195 5.54 19.69 9.04
CA GLN A 195 6.43 20.68 8.44
C GLN A 195 7.33 20.08 7.35
N LEU A 196 7.88 18.87 7.58
CA LEU A 196 8.67 18.16 6.56
C LEU A 196 7.88 17.90 5.28
N LEU A 197 6.59 17.54 5.39
CA LEU A 197 5.72 17.35 4.22
C LEU A 197 5.37 18.67 3.55
N ASP A 198 4.94 19.68 4.32
CA ASP A 198 4.52 20.98 3.79
C ASP A 198 5.64 21.68 2.99
N GLU A 199 6.90 21.45 3.37
CA GLU A 199 8.06 21.97 2.64
C GLU A 199 8.31 21.27 1.29
N ARG A 200 7.70 20.09 1.06
CA ARG A 200 8.05 19.19 -0.07
C ARG A 200 6.87 18.82 -0.94
N LEU A 201 5.66 18.87 -0.41
CA LEU A 201 4.47 18.60 -1.18
C LEU A 201 4.14 19.78 -2.09
N ASP A 202 3.78 19.47 -3.31
CA ASP A 202 3.25 20.40 -4.29
C ASP A 202 1.95 19.82 -4.91
N ASN A 203 1.32 20.54 -5.81
CA ASN A 203 0.07 20.13 -6.43
C ASN A 203 0.15 18.85 -7.28
N SER A 204 1.35 18.31 -7.52
CA SER A 204 1.55 17.06 -8.24
C SER A 204 1.60 15.83 -7.32
N LEU A 205 1.55 16.03 -6.01
CA LEU A 205 1.67 15.02 -4.99
C LEU A 205 0.44 15.03 -4.07
N TYR A 206 0.03 13.86 -3.61
CA TYR A 206 -1.08 13.70 -2.68
C TYR A 206 -0.81 14.43 -1.35
N ASN A 207 -1.78 15.24 -0.89
CA ASN A 207 -1.71 15.88 0.42
C ASN A 207 -2.06 14.88 1.53
N ASP A 208 -1.04 14.38 2.22
CA ASP A 208 -1.13 13.30 3.20
C ASP A 208 -1.50 13.82 4.61
N ASP A 209 -2.68 14.40 4.76
CA ASP A 209 -3.15 14.93 6.07
C ASP A 209 -3.24 13.85 7.15
N ALA A 210 -3.54 12.62 6.75
CA ALA A 210 -3.62 11.47 7.65
C ALA A 210 -2.25 10.89 8.04
N MET A 211 -1.15 11.34 7.43
CA MET A 211 0.20 10.78 7.59
C MET A 211 0.32 9.29 7.21
N HIS A 212 -0.58 8.77 6.38
CA HIS A 212 -0.60 7.35 6.00
C HIS A 212 0.51 7.01 5.01
N CYS A 213 0.76 7.87 4.01
CA CYS A 213 1.88 7.68 3.10
C CYS A 213 3.22 7.82 3.85
N MET A 214 3.31 8.75 4.80
CA MET A 214 4.50 8.89 5.65
C MET A 214 4.70 7.68 6.56
N ALA A 215 3.63 7.12 7.15
CA ALA A 215 3.71 5.90 7.95
C ALA A 215 4.20 4.70 7.12
N MET A 216 3.78 4.60 5.86
CA MET A 216 4.27 3.58 4.93
C MET A 216 5.75 3.80 4.56
N ASP A 217 6.18 5.04 4.27
CA ASP A 217 7.59 5.32 4.01
C ASP A 217 8.45 5.02 5.23
N PHE A 218 7.99 5.37 6.43
CA PHE A 218 8.63 4.98 7.68
C PHE A 218 8.78 3.46 7.80
N ALA A 219 7.73 2.70 7.51
CA ALA A 219 7.80 1.24 7.54
C ALA A 219 8.83 0.67 6.56
N PHE A 220 8.96 1.26 5.37
CA PHE A 220 10.02 0.93 4.40
C PHE A 220 11.40 1.39 4.85
N TYR A 221 11.47 2.45 5.65
CA TYR A 221 12.73 2.96 6.19
C TYR A 221 13.35 1.99 7.18
N ILE A 222 12.56 1.41 8.08
CA ILE A 222 13.07 0.46 9.08
C ILE A 222 13.74 -0.72 8.36
N ARG A 223 15.07 -0.78 8.46
CA ARG A 223 15.90 -1.87 7.92
C ARG A 223 16.85 -2.34 9.00
N PRO A 224 17.34 -3.60 8.95
CA PRO A 224 18.44 -4.01 9.80
C PRO A 224 19.58 -3.01 9.60
N CYS A 225 19.96 -2.31 10.66
CA CYS A 225 21.24 -1.65 10.66
C CYS A 225 22.28 -2.75 10.47
N TYR A 226 22.94 -2.79 9.32
CA TYR A 226 24.25 -3.37 9.30
C TYR A 226 25.07 -2.50 10.25
N GLU A 227 25.23 -2.94 11.49
CA GLU A 227 26.26 -2.41 12.35
C GLU A 227 27.53 -2.46 11.52
N LYS A 228 27.96 -1.29 11.06
CA LYS A 228 29.36 -1.16 10.65
C LYS A 228 30.12 -1.49 11.91
N SER A 229 30.60 -2.74 11.96
CA SER A 229 31.58 -3.17 12.95
C SER A 229 32.60 -2.05 13.04
N ARG A 230 32.53 -1.30 14.13
CA ARG A 230 33.62 -0.39 14.47
C ARG A 230 34.76 -1.30 14.86
N ILE A 231 35.66 -1.52 13.89
CA ILE A 231 37.04 -1.95 14.17
C ILE A 231 37.79 -0.76 14.70
#